data_23ebdbd9ef77b4528cc7750e4d7adeb5
#
_entry.id   23ebdbd9ef77b4528cc7750e4d7adeb5
#
_cell.length_a   1.000
_cell.length_b   1.000
_cell.length_c   1.000
_cell.angle_alpha   90.00
_cell.angle_beta   90.00
_cell.angle_gamma   90.00
#
_symmetry.space_group_name_H-M   'P 1'
#
loop_
_entity.id
_entity.type
_entity.pdbx_description
1 polymer ?
#
loop_
_entity_poly.entity_id
_entity_poly.type
_entity_poly.pdbx_seq_one_letter_code
_entity_poly.pdbx_strand_id
1 'polypeptide(L)'
;AGEFKVSFIRVTHSIPDSFGICVDTKEGRIVTTGDFKIDLTPVGPEMEIHKMSKIGVEGVDLLLADSTNAEKDGWTPSEKNVVDSINEIFDKASGRLIISTFSSNISRIQQLSIIEKSLLLEEV
;
A
#
# COMPACT_ATOMS: atom_id res chain seq x y z
N ALA A 1 6.51 20.21 15.64
CA ALA A 1 6.90 21.62 15.51
C ALA A 1 6.08 22.44 16.52
N GLY A 2 6.76 23.24 17.33
CA GLY A 2 6.11 24.07 18.35
C GLY A 2 5.40 23.25 19.42
N GLU A 3 4.11 23.51 19.59
CA GLU A 3 3.27 22.82 20.58
C GLU A 3 2.65 21.52 20.07
N PHE A 4 2.88 21.16 18.81
CA PHE A 4 2.35 19.95 18.19
C PHE A 4 3.37 18.83 18.20
N LYS A 5 2.95 17.62 18.59
CA LYS A 5 3.72 16.41 18.41
C LYS A 5 3.16 15.66 17.20
N VAL A 6 3.99 15.48 16.19
CA VAL A 6 3.61 14.79 14.95
C VAL A 6 4.30 13.42 14.91
N SER A 7 3.53 12.39 14.62
CA SER A 7 4.00 11.02 14.47
C SER A 7 3.54 10.45 13.14
N PHE A 8 4.44 9.76 12.44
CA PHE A 8 4.13 9.06 11.20
C PHE A 8 3.84 7.59 11.48
N ILE A 9 2.88 7.04 10.78
CA ILE A 9 2.45 5.64 10.89
C ILE A 9 2.58 5.04 9.50
N ARG A 10 3.49 4.11 9.29
CA ARG A 10 3.60 3.46 7.99
C ARG A 10 2.30 2.74 7.65
N VAL A 11 1.77 3.03 6.46
CA VAL A 11 0.62 2.35 5.88
C VAL A 11 1.01 1.68 4.57
N THR A 12 0.24 0.69 4.13
CA THR A 12 0.42 0.08 2.82
C THR A 12 -0.44 0.77 1.78
N HIS A 13 0.14 1.07 0.63
CA HIS A 13 -0.53 1.65 -0.53
C HIS A 13 0.21 1.25 -1.82
N SER A 14 -0.27 1.68 -2.99
CA SER A 14 0.34 1.42 -4.30
C SER A 14 1.65 2.18 -4.55
N ILE A 15 1.93 3.21 -3.76
CA ILE A 15 3.18 3.97 -3.80
C ILE A 15 4.08 3.59 -2.62
N PRO A 16 5.42 3.63 -2.79
CA PRO A 16 6.36 3.46 -1.69
C PRO A 16 6.22 4.55 -0.63
N ASP A 17 6.58 4.22 0.61
CA ASP A 17 6.68 5.18 1.72
C ASP A 17 5.40 5.99 2.00
N SER A 18 4.24 5.32 1.94
CA SER A 18 2.98 5.91 2.39
C SER A 18 2.88 5.95 3.90
N PHE A 19 2.41 7.08 4.42
CA PHE A 19 2.24 7.29 5.86
C PHE A 19 0.89 7.91 6.20
N GLY A 20 0.26 7.36 7.25
CA GLY A 20 -0.70 8.08 8.05
C GLY A 20 0.02 9.02 9.03
N ILE A 21 -0.67 10.02 9.51
CA ILE A 21 -0.13 11.04 10.40
C ILE A 21 -1.01 11.14 11.64
N CYS A 22 -0.38 11.10 12.80
CA CYS A 22 -1.01 11.41 14.09
C CYS A 22 -0.45 12.73 14.61
N VAL A 23 -1.34 13.65 14.95
CA VAL A 23 -0.99 14.95 15.52
C VAL A 23 -1.60 15.06 16.91
N ASP A 24 -0.75 15.10 17.93
CA ASP A 24 -1.16 15.41 19.30
C ASP A 24 -1.08 16.94 19.53
N THR A 25 -2.14 17.49 20.07
CA THR A 25 -2.26 18.89 20.46
C THR A 25 -2.73 18.99 21.91
N LYS A 26 -2.78 20.19 22.47
CA LYS A 26 -3.38 20.44 23.79
C LYS A 26 -4.90 20.22 23.78
N GLU A 27 -5.54 20.38 22.64
CA GLU A 27 -7.00 20.31 22.48
C GLU A 27 -7.49 18.91 22.09
N GLY A 28 -6.56 18.01 21.69
CA GLY A 28 -6.91 16.66 21.31
C GLY A 28 -5.96 16.05 20.27
N ARG A 29 -6.28 14.82 19.87
CA ARG A 29 -5.52 14.02 18.93
C ARG A 29 -6.27 13.87 17.61
N ILE A 30 -5.60 14.21 16.52
CA ILE A 30 -6.09 14.04 15.16
C ILE A 30 -5.27 12.97 14.46
N VAL A 31 -5.92 12.06 13.77
CA VAL A 31 -5.26 11.03 12.95
C VAL A 31 -5.79 11.09 11.53
N THR A 32 -4.88 11.11 10.55
CA THR A 32 -5.23 10.85 9.16
C THR A 32 -4.53 9.59 8.70
N THR A 33 -5.26 8.73 7.99
CA THR A 33 -4.68 7.50 7.42
C THR A 33 -3.82 7.79 6.19
N GLY A 34 -4.04 8.92 5.52
CA GLY A 34 -3.64 9.05 4.12
C GLY A 34 -4.34 8.00 3.26
N ASP A 35 -3.90 7.84 2.03
CA ASP A 35 -4.37 6.76 1.17
C ASP A 35 -3.78 5.44 1.66
N PHE A 36 -4.63 4.47 1.99
CA PHE A 36 -4.16 3.20 2.54
C PHE A 36 -5.03 2.02 2.13
N LYS A 37 -4.46 0.84 2.24
CA LYS A 37 -5.19 -0.43 2.30
C LYS A 37 -4.59 -1.30 3.40
N ILE A 38 -5.38 -2.19 3.97
CA ILE A 38 -4.84 -3.21 4.88
C ILE A 38 -4.38 -4.39 4.03
N ASP A 39 -3.07 -4.52 3.88
CA ASP A 39 -2.42 -5.63 3.19
C ASP A 39 -1.49 -6.34 4.19
N LEU A 40 -1.81 -7.59 4.51
CA LEU A 40 -1.04 -8.39 5.47
C LEU A 40 0.15 -9.12 4.84
N THR A 41 0.24 -9.11 3.51
CA THR A 41 1.34 -9.70 2.74
C THR A 41 1.77 -8.77 1.62
N PRO A 42 2.18 -7.54 1.93
CA PRO A 42 2.58 -6.57 0.93
C PRO A 42 3.88 -6.98 0.24
N VAL A 43 4.15 -6.44 -0.93
CA VAL A 43 5.44 -6.60 -1.64
C VAL A 43 6.54 -5.72 -1.02
N GLY A 44 6.15 -4.69 -0.27
CA GLY A 44 7.06 -3.78 0.43
C GLY A 44 6.98 -3.90 1.95
N PRO A 45 7.42 -2.87 2.68
CA PRO A 45 7.33 -2.84 4.14
C PRO A 45 5.89 -2.97 4.64
N GLU A 46 5.72 -3.73 5.72
CA GLU A 46 4.43 -3.94 6.36
C GLU A 46 3.89 -2.66 7.01
N MET A 47 2.56 -2.61 7.12
CA MET A 47 1.86 -1.57 7.85
C MET A 47 2.14 -1.66 9.36
N GLU A 48 2.35 -0.53 10.02
CA GLU A 48 2.55 -0.46 11.48
C GLU A 48 1.21 -0.58 12.24
N ILE A 49 0.51 -1.72 12.07
CA ILE A 49 -0.80 -1.98 12.69
C ILE A 49 -0.74 -1.85 14.21
N HIS A 50 0.36 -2.34 14.85
CA HIS A 50 0.55 -2.23 16.30
C HIS A 50 0.60 -0.78 16.77
N LYS A 51 1.21 0.11 16.00
CA LYS A 51 1.28 1.54 16.32
C LYS A 51 -0.09 2.21 16.17
N MET A 52 -0.82 1.84 15.13
CA MET A 52 -2.19 2.28 14.90
C MET A 52 -3.12 1.82 16.02
N SER A 53 -3.03 0.56 16.42
CA SER A 53 -3.80 -0.01 17.54
C SER A 53 -3.49 0.71 18.86
N LYS A 54 -2.22 1.01 19.13
CA LYS A 54 -1.82 1.76 20.33
C LYS A 54 -2.44 3.14 20.36
N ILE A 55 -2.38 3.87 19.25
CA ILE A 55 -2.99 5.20 19.11
C ILE A 55 -4.50 5.12 19.33
N GLY A 56 -5.16 4.09 18.77
CA GLY A 56 -6.59 3.86 18.96
C GLY A 56 -6.98 3.59 20.43
N VAL A 57 -6.17 2.79 21.15
CA VAL A 57 -6.37 2.52 22.58
C VAL A 57 -6.17 3.77 23.44
N GLU A 58 -5.20 4.62 23.10
CA GLU A 58 -4.95 5.89 23.79
C GLU A 58 -6.05 6.93 23.54
N GLY A 59 -6.84 6.78 22.48
CA GLY A 59 -7.94 7.66 22.08
C GLY A 59 -7.57 8.59 20.94
N VAL A 60 -8.55 8.84 20.08
CA VAL A 60 -8.48 9.74 18.93
C VAL A 60 -9.73 10.60 18.90
N ASP A 61 -9.57 11.92 18.90
CA ASP A 61 -10.68 12.87 18.88
C ASP A 61 -11.24 13.08 17.47
N LEU A 62 -10.36 13.04 16.45
CA LEU A 62 -10.75 13.15 15.06
C LEU A 62 -9.97 12.17 14.18
N LEU A 63 -10.69 11.31 13.47
CA LEU A 63 -10.15 10.39 12.47
C LEU A 63 -10.56 10.84 11.06
N LEU A 64 -9.57 11.07 10.21
CA LEU A 64 -9.72 11.33 8.78
C LEU A 64 -9.23 10.08 8.03
N ALA A 65 -10.16 9.23 7.64
CA ALA A 65 -9.85 7.95 6.99
C ALA A 65 -10.13 7.98 5.48
N ASP A 66 -9.22 7.39 4.69
CA ASP A 66 -9.51 7.07 3.30
C ASP A 66 -10.71 6.14 3.23
N SER A 67 -11.67 6.51 2.41
CA SER A 67 -12.93 5.79 2.22
C SER A 67 -13.24 5.48 0.75
N THR A 68 -12.24 5.52 -0.11
CA THR A 68 -12.37 5.36 -1.57
C THR A 68 -13.14 4.11 -1.98
N ASN A 69 -12.98 3.00 -1.26
CA ASN A 69 -13.66 1.74 -1.51
C ASN A 69 -14.71 1.36 -0.45
N ALA A 70 -15.17 2.31 0.36
CA ALA A 70 -16.08 2.05 1.48
C ALA A 70 -17.43 1.43 1.06
N GLU A 71 -17.88 1.68 -0.17
CA GLU A 71 -19.12 1.13 -0.73
C GLU A 71 -18.94 -0.21 -1.45
N LYS A 72 -17.71 -0.73 -1.54
CA LYS A 72 -17.43 -2.01 -2.20
C LYS A 72 -17.34 -3.13 -1.19
N ASP A 73 -18.17 -4.14 -1.37
CA ASP A 73 -18.12 -5.35 -0.55
C ASP A 73 -16.84 -6.15 -0.79
N GLY A 74 -16.35 -6.80 0.27
CA GLY A 74 -15.23 -7.72 0.22
C GLY A 74 -13.90 -7.09 0.62
N TRP A 75 -12.82 -7.72 0.20
CA TRP A 75 -11.45 -7.35 0.53
C TRP A 75 -10.66 -7.03 -0.72
N THR A 76 -9.82 -6.01 -0.66
CA THR A 76 -8.82 -5.75 -1.70
C THR A 76 -7.76 -6.85 -1.64
N PRO A 77 -7.51 -7.57 -2.75
CA PRO A 77 -6.46 -8.59 -2.79
C PRO A 77 -5.09 -8.01 -2.41
N SER A 78 -4.25 -8.87 -1.81
CA SER A 78 -2.86 -8.51 -1.54
C SER A 78 -2.09 -8.26 -2.84
N GLU A 79 -1.12 -7.38 -2.80
CA GLU A 79 -0.19 -7.16 -3.94
C GLU A 79 0.54 -8.45 -4.33
N LYS A 80 0.81 -9.33 -3.39
CA LYS A 80 1.42 -10.63 -3.68
C LYS A 80 0.57 -11.47 -4.63
N ASN A 81 -0.75 -11.55 -4.40
CA ASN A 81 -1.66 -12.29 -5.29
C ASN A 81 -1.70 -11.72 -6.71
N VAL A 82 -1.48 -10.42 -6.82
CA VAL A 82 -1.43 -9.77 -8.14
C VAL A 82 -0.16 -10.14 -8.89
N VAL A 83 0.97 -10.28 -8.18
CA VAL A 83 2.24 -10.77 -8.76
C VAL A 83 2.04 -12.16 -9.35
N ASP A 84 1.43 -13.08 -8.60
CA ASP A 84 1.19 -14.45 -9.05
C ASP A 84 0.32 -14.48 -10.32
N SER A 85 -0.73 -13.65 -10.36
CA SER A 85 -1.58 -13.52 -11.54
C SER A 85 -0.85 -12.94 -12.75
N ILE A 86 0.07 -12.01 -12.55
CA ILE A 86 0.90 -11.45 -13.62
C ILE A 86 1.85 -12.52 -14.16
N ASN A 87 2.52 -13.28 -13.29
CA ASN A 87 3.40 -14.38 -13.70
C ASN A 87 2.64 -15.38 -14.59
N GLU A 88 1.44 -15.80 -14.19
CA GLU A 88 0.61 -16.68 -15.02
C GLU A 88 0.28 -16.11 -16.41
N ILE A 89 0.08 -14.79 -16.51
CA ILE A 89 -0.20 -14.13 -17.80
C ILE A 89 1.05 -14.18 -18.68
N PHE A 90 2.22 -13.90 -18.10
CA PHE A 90 3.49 -13.96 -18.85
C PHE A 90 3.80 -15.39 -19.32
N ASP A 91 3.65 -16.39 -18.45
CA ASP A 91 3.91 -17.81 -18.77
C ASP A 91 3.01 -18.36 -19.89
N LYS A 92 1.77 -17.87 -19.97
CA LYS A 92 0.79 -18.28 -20.97
C LYS A 92 0.86 -17.49 -22.28
N ALA A 93 1.60 -16.40 -22.30
CA ALA A 93 1.63 -15.52 -23.46
C ALA A 93 2.48 -16.13 -24.60
N SER A 94 1.87 -16.31 -25.75
CA SER A 94 2.56 -16.76 -26.96
C SER A 94 2.94 -15.63 -27.92
N GLY A 95 2.83 -14.39 -27.47
CA GLY A 95 3.08 -13.21 -28.29
C GLY A 95 3.25 -11.94 -27.47
N ARG A 96 3.13 -10.79 -28.14
CA ARG A 96 3.34 -9.48 -27.51
C ARG A 96 2.32 -9.19 -26.41
N LEU A 97 2.79 -8.85 -25.22
CA LEU A 97 1.99 -8.32 -24.12
C LEU A 97 1.98 -6.78 -24.13
N ILE A 98 0.81 -6.19 -23.93
CA ILE A 98 0.63 -4.75 -23.75
C ILE A 98 0.00 -4.56 -22.38
N ILE A 99 0.72 -3.92 -21.47
CA ILE A 99 0.30 -3.72 -20.08
C ILE A 99 0.13 -2.22 -19.83
N SER A 100 -0.99 -1.85 -19.22
CA SER A 100 -1.26 -0.49 -18.77
C SER A 100 -1.42 -0.44 -17.26
N THR A 101 -0.80 0.51 -16.62
CA THR A 101 -0.91 0.77 -15.17
C THR A 101 -0.81 2.26 -14.89
N PHE A 102 -1.24 2.67 -13.70
CA PHE A 102 -1.03 4.04 -13.25
C PHE A 102 0.47 4.31 -13.06
N SER A 103 0.94 5.47 -13.52
CA SER A 103 2.34 5.87 -13.39
C SER A 103 2.80 5.99 -11.93
N SER A 104 1.89 6.25 -11.00
CA SER A 104 2.15 6.29 -9.56
C SER A 104 2.33 4.91 -8.92
N ASN A 105 1.91 3.82 -9.59
CA ASN A 105 2.07 2.47 -9.07
C ASN A 105 3.47 1.91 -9.36
N ILE A 106 4.47 2.48 -8.70
CA ILE A 106 5.89 2.16 -8.89
C ILE A 106 6.17 0.69 -8.57
N SER A 107 5.55 0.14 -7.53
CA SER A 107 5.70 -1.27 -7.16
C SER A 107 5.29 -2.20 -8.30
N ARG A 108 4.19 -1.89 -9.00
CA ARG A 108 3.73 -2.65 -10.16
C ARG A 108 4.69 -2.58 -11.34
N ILE A 109 5.19 -1.39 -11.64
CA ILE A 109 6.17 -1.18 -12.71
C ILE A 109 7.45 -1.98 -12.43
N GLN A 110 7.91 -1.96 -11.19
CA GLN A 110 9.09 -2.72 -10.77
C GLN A 110 8.88 -4.24 -10.89
N GLN A 111 7.73 -4.75 -10.46
CA GLN A 111 7.37 -6.17 -10.59
C GLN A 111 7.38 -6.62 -12.05
N LEU A 112 6.74 -5.87 -12.93
CA LEU A 112 6.70 -6.16 -14.37
C LEU A 112 8.10 -6.21 -14.97
N SER A 113 8.97 -5.26 -14.60
CA SER A 113 10.36 -5.23 -15.07
C SER A 113 11.20 -6.40 -14.56
N ILE A 114 10.93 -6.92 -13.36
CA ILE A 114 11.64 -8.10 -12.82
C ILE A 114 11.21 -9.37 -13.56
N ILE A 115 9.91 -9.54 -13.81
CA ILE A 115 9.37 -10.69 -14.53
C ILE A 115 9.91 -10.73 -15.96
N GLU A 116 9.89 -9.61 -16.67
CA GLU A 116 10.45 -9.51 -18.02
C GLU A 116 11.93 -9.94 -18.07
N LYS A 117 12.73 -9.47 -17.11
CA LYS A 117 14.16 -9.85 -17.04
C LYS A 117 14.38 -11.33 -16.76
N SER A 118 13.55 -11.96 -15.92
CA SER A 118 13.67 -13.39 -15.62
C SER A 118 13.39 -14.23 -16.85
N LEU A 119 12.39 -13.91 -17.64
CA LEU A 119 12.07 -14.60 -18.90
C LEU A 119 13.19 -14.48 -19.94
N LEU A 120 13.80 -13.31 -20.06
CA LEU A 120 14.93 -13.10 -20.98
C LEU A 120 16.20 -13.90 -20.60
N LEU A 121 16.33 -14.30 -19.32
CA LEU A 121 17.46 -15.10 -18.85
C LEU A 121 17.23 -16.61 -19.02
N GLU A 122 16.00 -17.06 -19.17
CA GLU A 122 15.67 -18.47 -19.42
C GLU A 122 15.80 -18.86 -20.90
N GLU A 123 15.88 -17.90 -21.82
CA GLU A 123 16.06 -18.12 -23.27
C GLU A 123 17.53 -18.19 -23.69
N VAL A 124 18.51 -18.11 -22.78
CA VAL A 124 19.96 -18.19 -23.02
C VAL A 124 20.54 -19.46 -22.44
#